data_23b31cac5b4749d77569158c3f335aa6
#
_entry.id   23b31cac5b4749d77569158c3f335aa6
#
_cell.length_a   1.000
_cell.length_b   1.000
_cell.length_c   1.000
_cell.angle_alpha   90.00
_cell.angle_beta   90.00
_cell.angle_gamma   90.00
#
_symmetry.space_group_name_H-M   'P 1'
#
loop_
_entity.id
_entity.type
_entity.pdbx_description
1 polymer ?
#
loop_
_entity_poly.entity_id
_entity_poly.type
_entity_poly.pdbx_seq_one_letter_code
_entity_poly.pdbx_strand_id
1 'polypeptide(L)' 'MIVNIDTATGTCSTVVNETTYRSAIMDVRISTDPQARMSVAHIDSASVHVAEDEAEHLIAAGAKDDRENLVADV' A
#
# COMPACT_ATOMS: atom_id res chain seq x y z
N MET A 1 -6.72 4.64 -9.73
CA MET A 1 -5.86 4.12 -8.66
C MET A 1 -5.96 2.60 -8.60
N ILE A 2 -4.86 1.95 -8.34
CA ILE A 2 -4.82 0.49 -8.21
C ILE A 2 -5.54 0.03 -6.95
N VAL A 3 -5.51 0.85 -5.91
CA VAL A 3 -6.11 0.54 -4.62
C VAL A 3 -7.32 1.43 -4.40
N ASN A 4 -8.44 0.82 -4.03
CA ASN A 4 -9.64 1.54 -3.62
C ASN A 4 -9.61 1.75 -2.12
N ILE A 5 -9.72 2.99 -1.69
CA ILE A 5 -9.68 3.36 -0.28
C ILE A 5 -11.06 3.87 0.13
N ASP A 6 -11.65 3.22 1.12
CA ASP A 6 -12.92 3.64 1.70
C ASP A 6 -12.68 4.10 3.14
N THR A 7 -12.55 5.39 3.32
CA THR A 7 -12.28 5.95 4.64
C THR A 7 -13.50 5.92 5.55
N ALA A 8 -14.70 5.82 4.97
CA ALA A 8 -15.92 5.75 5.78
C ALA A 8 -15.99 4.44 6.57
N THR A 9 -15.53 3.35 5.98
CA THR A 9 -15.52 2.03 6.64
C THR A 9 -14.13 1.65 7.15
N GLY A 10 -13.10 2.42 6.82
CA GLY A 10 -11.73 2.11 7.20
C GLY A 10 -11.17 0.88 6.49
N THR A 11 -11.59 0.64 5.25
CA THR A 11 -11.16 -0.51 4.48
C THR A 11 -10.53 -0.08 3.16
N CYS A 12 -9.73 -0.95 2.59
CA CYS A 12 -9.21 -0.78 1.24
C CYS A 12 -9.23 -2.11 0.50
N SER A 13 -9.20 -2.04 -0.81
CA SER A 13 -9.23 -3.23 -1.66
C SER A 13 -8.42 -3.02 -2.91
N THR A 14 -7.97 -4.11 -3.50
CA THR A 14 -7.30 -4.12 -4.78
C THR A 14 -7.72 -5.37 -5.55
N VAL A 15 -7.62 -5.31 -6.88
CA VAL A 15 -7.94 -6.44 -7.74
C VAL A 15 -6.66 -6.89 -8.43
N VAL A 16 -6.34 -8.16 -8.27
CA VAL A 16 -5.18 -8.78 -8.92
C VAL A 16 -5.65 -10.05 -9.60
N ASN A 17 -5.43 -10.15 -10.91
CA ASN A 17 -5.84 -11.32 -11.70
C ASN A 17 -7.32 -11.68 -11.47
N GLU A 18 -8.19 -10.66 -11.52
CA GLU A 18 -9.64 -10.81 -11.36
C GLU A 18 -10.07 -11.23 -9.95
N THR A 19 -9.15 -11.26 -9.00
CA THR A 19 -9.46 -11.55 -7.61
C THR A 19 -9.39 -10.28 -6.80
N THR A 20 -10.43 -10.01 -6.03
CA THR A 20 -10.48 -8.85 -5.15
C THR A 20 -9.92 -9.22 -3.78
N TYR A 21 -8.95 -8.43 -3.33
CA TYR A 21 -8.39 -8.54 -1.98
C TYR A 21 -8.82 -7.33 -1.19
N ARG A 22 -9.24 -7.55 0.04
CA ARG A 22 -9.75 -6.48 0.90
C ARG A 22 -9.17 -6.64 2.30
N SER A 23 -8.91 -5.51 2.93
CA SER A 23 -8.35 -5.48 4.27
C SER A 23 -8.78 -4.20 4.97
N ALA A 24 -8.78 -4.21 6.30
CA ALA A 24 -8.85 -2.97 7.06
C ALA A 24 -7.60 -2.15 6.73
N ILE A 25 -7.74 -0.84 6.61
CA ILE A 25 -6.59 0.02 6.28
C ILE A 25 -5.49 -0.11 7.34
N MET A 26 -5.86 -0.22 8.60
CA MET A 26 -4.90 -0.36 9.69
C MET A 26 -4.09 -1.66 9.61
N ASP A 27 -4.55 -2.65 8.86
CA ASP A 27 -3.84 -3.91 8.64
C ASP A 27 -2.98 -3.88 7.38
N VAL A 28 -3.05 -2.82 6.61
CA VAL A 28 -2.25 -2.66 5.40
C VAL A 28 -0.86 -2.17 5.77
N ARG A 29 0.15 -2.76 5.15
CA ARG A 29 1.52 -2.35 5.34
C ARG A 29 2.08 -1.83 4.02
N ILE A 30 2.76 -0.70 4.07
CA ILE A 30 3.45 -0.14 2.92
C ILE A 30 4.94 -0.39 3.10
N SER A 31 5.53 -1.12 2.18
CA SER A 31 6.96 -1.38 2.18
C SER A 31 7.60 -0.82 0.91
N THR A 32 8.88 -1.02 0.74
CA THR A 32 9.61 -0.55 -0.44
C THR A 32 10.16 -1.74 -1.20
N ASP A 33 9.97 -1.72 -2.53
CA ASP A 33 10.65 -2.63 -3.43
C ASP A 33 11.91 -1.91 -3.94
N PRO A 34 13.10 -2.26 -3.44
CA PRO A 34 14.31 -1.53 -3.81
C PRO A 34 14.70 -1.73 -5.27
N GLN A 35 14.32 -2.84 -5.88
CA GLN A 35 14.65 -3.09 -7.29
C GLN A 35 13.81 -2.22 -8.21
N ALA A 36 12.51 -2.12 -7.94
CA ALA A 36 11.62 -1.30 -8.73
C ALA A 36 11.62 0.17 -8.28
N ARG A 37 12.17 0.46 -7.12
CA ARG A 37 12.14 1.77 -6.48
C ARG A 37 10.72 2.29 -6.33
N MET A 38 9.82 1.40 -5.96
CA MET A 38 8.42 1.69 -5.78
C MET A 38 7.96 1.23 -4.41
N SER A 39 6.92 1.88 -3.93
CA SER A 39 6.25 1.41 -2.73
C SER A 39 5.36 0.23 -3.07
N VAL A 40 5.20 -0.67 -2.10
CA VAL A 40 4.37 -1.88 -2.24
C VAL A 40 3.34 -1.86 -1.13
N ALA A 41 2.08 -2.02 -1.50
CA ALA A 41 1.00 -2.16 -0.53
C ALA A 41 0.69 -3.65 -0.34
N HIS A 42 0.71 -4.09 0.90
CA HIS A 42 0.34 -5.46 1.27
C HIS A 42 -1.09 -5.44 1.79
N ILE A 43 -2.01 -5.91 0.96
CA ILE A 43 -3.44 -5.91 1.25
C ILE A 43 -3.89 -7.36 1.30
N ASP A 44 -4.25 -7.83 2.50
CA ASP A 44 -4.56 -9.24 2.73
C ASP A 44 -3.35 -10.09 2.28
N SER A 45 -3.53 -11.02 1.36
CA SER A 45 -2.42 -11.83 0.84
C SER A 45 -1.82 -11.28 -0.44
N ALA A 46 -2.31 -10.14 -0.93
CA ALA A 46 -1.81 -9.53 -2.16
C ALA A 46 -0.73 -8.50 -1.88
N SER A 47 0.18 -8.35 -2.83
CA SER A 47 1.21 -7.31 -2.79
C SER A 47 1.19 -6.60 -4.14
N VAL A 48 0.96 -5.29 -4.13
CA VAL A 48 0.85 -4.52 -5.35
C VAL A 48 1.75 -3.29 -5.27
N HIS A 49 2.38 -2.95 -6.40
CA HIS A 49 3.13 -1.72 -6.50
C HIS A 49 2.17 -0.55 -6.58
N VAL A 50 2.45 0.49 -5.80
CA VAL A 50 1.62 1.69 -5.76
C VAL A 50 2.50 2.91 -5.99
N ALA A 51 1.90 3.96 -6.55
CA ALA A 51 2.59 5.24 -6.71
C ALA A 51 2.79 5.88 -5.33
N GLU A 52 3.73 6.82 -5.25
CA GLU A 52 4.03 7.49 -3.98
C GLU A 52 2.81 8.20 -3.40
N ASP A 53 2.02 8.86 -4.24
CA ASP A 53 0.82 9.56 -3.77
C ASP A 53 -0.21 8.57 -3.22
N GLU A 54 -0.35 7.39 -3.82
CA GLU A 54 -1.22 6.35 -3.29
C GLU A 54 -0.69 5.82 -1.95
N ALA A 55 0.62 5.59 -1.86
CA ALA A 55 1.24 5.12 -0.63
C ALA A 55 1.01 6.13 0.50
N GLU A 56 1.22 7.40 0.23
CA GLU A 56 1.00 8.45 1.23
C GLU A 56 -0.46 8.55 1.63
N HIS A 57 -1.38 8.38 0.68
CA HIS A 57 -2.81 8.41 0.97
C HIS A 57 -3.20 7.25 1.89
N LEU A 58 -2.68 6.05 1.64
CA LEU A 58 -2.93 4.89 2.49
C LEU A 58 -2.38 5.12 3.90
N ILE A 59 -1.16 5.63 4.01
CA ILE A 59 -0.54 5.90 5.30
C ILE A 59 -1.34 6.96 6.06
N ALA A 60 -1.76 8.02 5.38
CA ALA A 60 -2.58 9.05 6.00
C ALA A 60 -3.93 8.50 6.48
N ALA A 61 -4.43 7.46 5.82
CA ALA A 61 -5.69 6.82 6.20
C ALA A 61 -5.52 5.76 7.30
N GLY A 62 -4.29 5.41 7.67
CA GLY A 62 -4.03 4.51 8.79
C GLY A 62 -3.14 3.31 8.49
N ALA A 63 -2.67 3.14 7.26
CA ALA A 63 -1.78 2.04 6.92
C ALA A 63 -0.42 2.21 7.61
N LYS A 64 0.22 1.08 7.87
CA LYS A 64 1.52 1.10 8.52
C LYS A 64 2.60 1.45 7.50
N ASP A 65 3.44 2.41 7.84
CA ASP A 65 4.54 2.86 6.98
C ASP A 65 5.81 2.09 7.34
N ASP A 66 6.12 1.08 6.54
CA ASP A 66 7.34 0.30 6.67
C ASP A 66 8.28 0.55 5.48
N ARG A 67 8.15 1.69 4.83
CA ARG A 67 9.00 2.02 3.68
C ARG A 67 10.44 2.23 4.12
N GLU A 68 11.35 1.77 3.26
CA GLU A 68 12.76 1.99 3.48
C GLU A 68 13.21 3.27 2.81
N ASN A 69 14.21 3.92 3.42
CA ASN A 69 14.83 5.08 2.81
C ASN A 69 15.85 4.61 1.78
N LEU A 70 15.54 4.81 0.50
CA LEU A 70 16.41 4.41 -0.58
C LEU A 70 17.51 5.43 -0.87
N VAL A 71 17.44 6.60 -0.28
CA VAL A 71 18.47 7.61 -0.42
C VAL A 71 19.62 7.19 0.47
N ALA A 72 20.80 7.10 -0.09
CA ALA A 72 21.96 6.73 0.70
C ALA A 72 22.13 7.68 1.87
N ASP A 73 22.16 7.12 3.01
CA ASP A 73 22.33 7.88 4.22
C ASP A 73 23.80 8.02 4.46
N VAL A 74 24.26 9.15 4.22
CA VAL A 74 25.68 9.42 4.32
C VAL A 74 26.05 10.02 5.65
#